data_4605136897eacc172b524bfeeaa6df36
#
_entry.id   4605136897eacc172b524bfeeaa6df36
#
_cell.length_a   1.000
_cell.length_b   1.000
_cell.length_c   1.000
_cell.angle_alpha   90.00
_cell.angle_beta   90.00
_cell.angle_gamma   90.00
#
_symmetry.space_group_name_H-M   'P 1'
#
loop_
_entity.id
_entity.type
_entity.pdbx_description
1 polymer ?
#
loop_
_entity_poly.entity_id
_entity_poly.type
_entity_poly.pdbx_seq_one_letter_code
_entity_poly.pdbx_strand_id
1 'polypeptide(L)'
;MGMTDEKKIIFSMMGVSKTIPPQRKIIKDIYLSFFYGAKIGVIGLNGSGKSTLLKIIAGLDPNYEGKVIWSKEHSIGYLPQEPQLDDSKTVKEVVQEGVQEVMDLLKEYEEVNMKFAEPMSDEEMDKLMTRQGELTELIEHHGGWEIDQKLERAMDALRCPEPDAEVKFLSGGERRRVALCRLLLQEPDILLLDEPTNHLDAESVEWLEQHLHQYSGTVICVTHDRYFLDNVAGWILELDRGEGIPWEGNYSSWLEQKAKRLEQEEKQASKRRKTLERELEWVRMAPKARQAKSKARLKAYDRMMDEDVKEKEEKLEIFIPNGPRLGNKVIEAEHVAKAFGDKVL
;
A
#
# COMPACT_ATOMS: atom_id res chain seq x y z
N MET A 1 1.54 29.28 -21.60
CA MET A 1 1.56 28.09 -22.45
C MET A 1 2.26 27.03 -21.62
N GLY A 2 1.49 26.26 -20.84
CA GLY A 2 2.03 25.29 -19.89
C GLY A 2 2.63 24.10 -20.62
N MET A 3 3.87 23.78 -20.30
CA MET A 3 4.49 22.52 -20.63
C MET A 3 3.61 21.39 -20.05
N THR A 4 3.20 20.48 -20.90
CA THR A 4 2.62 19.21 -20.50
C THR A 4 3.63 18.52 -19.58
N ASP A 5 3.31 18.41 -18.29
CA ASP A 5 3.99 17.54 -17.36
C ASP A 5 3.92 16.12 -17.94
N GLU A 6 4.97 15.70 -18.64
CA GLU A 6 5.14 14.30 -19.02
C GLU A 6 5.24 13.51 -17.72
N LYS A 7 4.18 12.76 -17.38
CA LYS A 7 4.14 11.91 -16.18
C LYS A 7 5.32 10.93 -16.24
N LYS A 8 6.38 11.22 -15.51
CA LYS A 8 7.59 10.39 -15.45
C LYS A 8 7.23 9.03 -14.84
N ILE A 9 7.45 7.95 -15.60
CA ILE A 9 7.25 6.58 -15.09
C ILE A 9 8.41 6.25 -14.15
N ILE A 10 8.08 5.82 -12.94
CA ILE A 10 9.05 5.47 -11.90
C ILE A 10 9.35 3.96 -11.85
N PHE A 11 8.34 3.13 -12.10
CA PHE A 11 8.52 1.71 -12.32
C PHE A 11 7.37 1.13 -13.16
N SER A 12 7.63 -0.04 -13.76
CA SER A 12 6.66 -0.78 -14.56
C SER A 12 6.70 -2.26 -14.23
N MET A 13 5.53 -2.86 -14.13
CA MET A 13 5.32 -4.31 -13.99
C MET A 13 4.90 -4.88 -15.33
N MET A 14 5.54 -5.95 -15.78
CA MET A 14 5.27 -6.59 -17.08
C MET A 14 5.03 -8.09 -16.89
N GLY A 15 3.76 -8.51 -16.99
CA GLY A 15 3.35 -9.91 -16.84
C GLY A 15 3.67 -10.48 -15.47
N VAL A 16 3.57 -9.67 -14.41
CA VAL A 16 3.94 -10.10 -13.07
C VAL A 16 2.89 -11.05 -12.52
N SER A 17 3.34 -12.27 -12.19
CA SER A 17 2.52 -13.33 -11.60
C SER A 17 3.19 -13.89 -10.35
N LYS A 18 2.37 -14.22 -9.33
CA LYS A 18 2.85 -14.85 -8.10
C LYS A 18 2.01 -16.04 -7.74
N THR A 19 2.66 -17.18 -7.57
CA THR A 19 2.05 -18.45 -7.12
C THR A 19 2.54 -18.77 -5.71
N ILE A 20 1.63 -19.14 -4.81
CA ILE A 20 1.93 -19.65 -3.47
C ILE A 20 1.62 -21.15 -3.43
N PRO A 21 2.44 -21.99 -2.73
CA PRO A 21 2.14 -23.40 -2.53
C PRO A 21 0.74 -23.61 -1.92
N PRO A 22 -0.05 -24.66 -2.32
CA PRO A 22 0.30 -25.73 -3.24
C PRO A 22 0.03 -25.46 -4.74
N GLN A 23 -0.24 -24.30 -5.25
CA GLN A 23 -0.44 -23.87 -6.66
C GLN A 23 -1.47 -22.73 -6.80
N ARG A 24 -1.72 -21.97 -5.74
CA ARG A 24 -2.66 -20.85 -5.80
C ARG A 24 -1.97 -19.61 -6.41
N LYS A 25 -2.36 -19.21 -7.62
CA LYS A 25 -1.95 -17.92 -8.19
C LYS A 25 -2.71 -16.80 -7.49
N ILE A 26 -2.00 -15.97 -6.74
CA ILE A 26 -2.56 -14.80 -6.04
C ILE A 26 -2.44 -13.50 -6.84
N ILE A 27 -1.45 -13.43 -7.74
CA ILE A 27 -1.25 -12.36 -8.71
C ILE A 27 -1.12 -13.00 -10.07
N LYS A 28 -1.84 -12.48 -11.08
CA LYS A 28 -1.94 -13.04 -12.43
C LYS A 28 -1.66 -11.95 -13.46
N ASP A 29 -0.56 -12.08 -14.18
CA ASP A 29 -0.22 -11.31 -15.38
C ASP A 29 -0.47 -9.80 -15.25
N ILE A 30 0.01 -9.16 -14.18
CA ILE A 30 -0.17 -7.73 -13.96
C ILE A 30 0.74 -6.94 -14.90
N TYR A 31 0.13 -6.02 -15.69
CA TYR A 31 0.79 -5.03 -16.52
C TYR A 31 0.38 -3.64 -16.05
N LEU A 32 1.25 -2.96 -15.32
CA LEU A 32 0.99 -1.64 -14.77
C LEU A 32 2.25 -0.78 -14.83
N SER A 33 2.07 0.51 -15.09
CA SER A 33 3.11 1.52 -14.97
C SER A 33 2.68 2.57 -13.95
N PHE A 34 3.62 2.97 -13.11
CA PHE A 34 3.40 3.88 -12.00
C PHE A 34 4.13 5.20 -12.25
N PHE A 35 3.45 6.31 -12.00
CA PHE A 35 3.95 7.65 -12.28
C PHE A 35 4.44 8.32 -10.99
N TYR A 36 5.44 9.19 -11.13
CA TYR A 36 5.94 10.01 -10.03
C TYR A 36 4.82 10.91 -9.47
N GLY A 37 4.78 11.05 -8.15
CA GLY A 37 3.79 11.87 -7.45
C GLY A 37 2.39 11.25 -7.34
N ALA A 38 2.13 10.06 -7.92
CA ALA A 38 0.83 9.41 -7.82
C ALA A 38 0.52 8.94 -6.39
N LYS A 39 -0.72 9.15 -5.93
CA LYS A 39 -1.25 8.64 -4.65
C LYS A 39 -2.20 7.50 -4.96
N ILE A 40 -1.79 6.27 -4.61
CA ILE A 40 -2.46 5.04 -5.04
C ILE A 40 -2.92 4.25 -3.83
N GLY A 41 -4.22 4.07 -3.70
CA GLY A 41 -4.81 3.15 -2.72
C GLY A 41 -4.94 1.74 -3.31
N VAL A 42 -4.42 0.73 -2.64
CA VAL A 42 -4.54 -0.67 -3.06
C VAL A 42 -5.62 -1.35 -2.23
N ILE A 43 -6.65 -1.84 -2.89
CA ILE A 43 -7.79 -2.49 -2.27
C ILE A 43 -7.98 -3.92 -2.80
N GLY A 44 -8.70 -4.74 -2.05
CA GLY A 44 -9.00 -6.13 -2.42
C GLY A 44 -9.33 -6.97 -1.19
N LEU A 45 -9.87 -8.15 -1.41
CA LEU A 45 -10.22 -9.09 -0.34
C LEU A 45 -8.97 -9.53 0.46
N ASN A 46 -9.18 -10.07 1.67
CA ASN A 46 -8.11 -10.66 2.44
C ASN A 46 -7.50 -11.84 1.69
N GLY A 47 -6.17 -11.87 1.60
CA GLY A 47 -5.45 -12.89 0.81
C GLY A 47 -5.46 -12.67 -0.71
N SER A 48 -5.89 -11.50 -1.21
CA SER A 48 -5.81 -11.15 -2.64
C SER A 48 -4.39 -10.81 -3.13
N GLY A 49 -3.41 -10.72 -2.21
CA GLY A 49 -2.03 -10.45 -2.56
C GLY A 49 -1.57 -9.01 -2.39
N LYS A 50 -2.32 -8.15 -1.70
CA LYS A 50 -1.96 -6.72 -1.48
C LYS A 50 -0.56 -6.54 -0.90
N SER A 51 -0.29 -7.13 0.27
CA SER A 51 1.05 -7.05 0.91
C SER A 51 2.13 -7.74 0.09
N THR A 52 1.78 -8.79 -0.67
CA THR A 52 2.72 -9.45 -1.59
C THR A 52 3.08 -8.51 -2.73
N LEU A 53 2.11 -7.79 -3.29
CA LEU A 53 2.35 -6.78 -4.32
C LEU A 53 3.31 -5.70 -3.79
N LEU A 54 3.08 -5.16 -2.59
CA LEU A 54 3.98 -4.18 -1.98
C LEU A 54 5.40 -4.74 -1.79
N LYS A 55 5.54 -6.01 -1.34
CA LYS A 55 6.86 -6.65 -1.18
C LYS A 55 7.58 -6.84 -2.51
N ILE A 56 6.87 -7.17 -3.59
CA ILE A 56 7.44 -7.24 -4.94
C ILE A 56 7.89 -5.86 -5.38
N ILE A 57 7.06 -4.83 -5.17
CA ILE A 57 7.40 -3.44 -5.47
C ILE A 57 8.58 -2.96 -4.62
N ALA A 58 8.68 -3.34 -3.36
CA ALA A 58 9.82 -3.04 -2.49
C ALA A 58 11.12 -3.80 -2.85
N GLY A 59 11.06 -4.76 -3.79
CA GLY A 59 12.20 -5.63 -4.11
C GLY A 59 12.52 -6.68 -3.04
N LEU A 60 11.64 -6.84 -2.05
CA LEU A 60 11.81 -7.78 -0.92
C LEU A 60 11.38 -9.21 -1.25
N ASP A 61 10.51 -9.39 -2.22
CA ASP A 61 10.10 -10.71 -2.71
C ASP A 61 10.54 -10.89 -4.17
N PRO A 62 11.67 -11.58 -4.42
CA PRO A 62 12.18 -11.82 -5.77
C PRO A 62 11.51 -13.01 -6.48
N ASN A 63 10.67 -13.79 -5.77
CA ASN A 63 10.09 -15.02 -6.29
C ASN A 63 8.76 -14.74 -7.00
N TYR A 64 8.81 -14.18 -8.21
CA TYR A 64 7.65 -13.95 -9.08
C TYR A 64 8.01 -14.24 -10.54
N GLU A 65 7.01 -14.49 -11.37
CA GLU A 65 7.14 -14.58 -12.82
C GLU A 65 6.95 -13.18 -13.44
N GLY A 66 7.54 -12.93 -14.60
CA GLY A 66 7.47 -11.64 -15.27
C GLY A 66 8.66 -10.74 -14.97
N LYS A 67 8.48 -9.43 -15.14
CA LYS A 67 9.53 -8.43 -14.92
C LYS A 67 9.00 -7.21 -14.21
N VAL A 68 9.78 -6.68 -13.26
CA VAL A 68 9.61 -5.35 -12.68
C VAL A 68 10.81 -4.50 -13.13
N ILE A 69 10.54 -3.38 -13.78
CA ILE A 69 11.55 -2.47 -14.29
C ILE A 69 11.49 -1.21 -13.43
N TRP A 70 12.58 -0.92 -12.74
CA TRP A 70 12.74 0.22 -11.85
C TRP A 70 13.46 1.37 -12.54
N SER A 71 13.06 2.59 -12.24
CA SER A 71 13.92 3.73 -12.48
C SER A 71 15.08 3.70 -11.48
N LYS A 72 16.33 3.77 -11.98
CA LYS A 72 17.54 3.65 -11.16
C LYS A 72 17.77 4.85 -10.22
N GLU A 73 17.00 5.91 -10.37
CA GLU A 73 17.20 7.19 -9.70
C GLU A 73 16.26 7.43 -8.50
N HIS A 74 15.47 6.42 -8.07
CA HIS A 74 14.45 6.61 -7.03
C HIS A 74 14.69 5.72 -5.82
N SER A 75 14.59 6.34 -4.65
CA SER A 75 14.61 5.68 -3.34
C SER A 75 13.24 5.09 -3.01
N ILE A 76 13.23 3.94 -2.32
CA ILE A 76 12.01 3.22 -1.94
C ILE A 76 12.00 3.02 -0.44
N GLY A 77 10.93 3.47 0.20
CA GLY A 77 10.66 3.21 1.60
C GLY A 77 9.45 2.29 1.77
N TYR A 78 9.53 1.33 2.66
CA TYR A 78 8.47 0.36 2.91
C TYR A 78 8.15 0.22 4.38
N LEU A 79 6.88 0.43 4.75
CA LEU A 79 6.33 0.12 6.06
C LEU A 79 5.61 -1.23 5.99
N PRO A 80 6.17 -2.31 6.55
CA PRO A 80 5.48 -3.59 6.65
C PRO A 80 4.41 -3.56 7.75
N GLN A 81 3.52 -4.54 7.73
CA GLN A 81 2.50 -4.70 8.76
C GLN A 81 3.11 -4.89 10.18
N GLU A 82 4.23 -5.59 10.27
CA GLU A 82 5.01 -5.79 11.50
C GLU A 82 6.45 -5.33 11.25
N PRO A 83 6.78 -4.06 11.57
CA PRO A 83 8.12 -3.54 11.36
C PRO A 83 9.11 -4.14 12.37
N GLN A 84 10.29 -4.50 11.88
CA GLN A 84 11.41 -4.89 12.71
C GLN A 84 12.24 -3.64 13.02
N LEU A 85 12.46 -3.39 14.29
CA LEU A 85 13.29 -2.32 14.80
C LEU A 85 14.42 -2.92 15.64
N ASP A 86 15.51 -2.20 15.79
CA ASP A 86 16.64 -2.61 16.62
C ASP A 86 16.28 -2.46 18.10
N ASP A 87 16.15 -3.59 18.81
CA ASP A 87 15.78 -3.65 20.21
C ASP A 87 16.83 -3.04 21.16
N SER A 88 18.06 -2.78 20.67
CA SER A 88 19.15 -2.18 21.45
C SER A 88 19.09 -0.65 21.50
N LYS A 89 18.22 -0.04 20.71
CA LYS A 89 18.12 1.42 20.54
C LYS A 89 16.96 2.02 21.32
N THR A 90 17.04 3.34 21.50
CA THR A 90 15.93 4.15 21.99
C THR A 90 15.02 4.57 20.83
N VAL A 91 13.81 5.06 21.14
CA VAL A 91 12.86 5.59 20.16
C VAL A 91 13.50 6.72 19.36
N LYS A 92 14.17 7.66 20.03
CA LYS A 92 14.86 8.80 19.39
C LYS A 92 15.92 8.32 18.39
N GLU A 93 16.77 7.38 18.79
CA GLU A 93 17.83 6.84 17.91
C GLU A 93 17.25 6.19 16.67
N VAL A 94 16.15 5.43 16.80
CA VAL A 94 15.47 4.81 15.65
C VAL A 94 14.86 5.88 14.73
N VAL A 95 14.21 6.90 15.28
CA VAL A 95 13.61 7.96 14.46
C VAL A 95 14.68 8.77 13.74
N GLN A 96 15.82 9.04 14.40
CA GLN A 96 16.96 9.74 13.81
C GLN A 96 17.60 9.00 12.63
N GLU A 97 17.50 7.65 12.56
CA GLU A 97 17.93 6.89 11.38
C GLU A 97 17.26 7.38 10.08
N GLY A 98 16.03 7.89 10.15
CA GLY A 98 15.31 8.44 9.00
C GLY A 98 15.94 9.70 8.42
N VAL A 99 16.74 10.40 9.20
CA VAL A 99 17.41 11.67 8.83
C VAL A 99 18.93 11.56 9.00
N GLN A 100 19.48 10.35 8.95
CA GLN A 100 20.89 10.07 9.23
C GLN A 100 21.82 10.90 8.36
N GLU A 101 21.52 11.06 7.07
CA GLU A 101 22.32 11.88 6.15
C GLU A 101 22.45 13.32 6.63
N VAL A 102 21.35 13.91 7.10
CA VAL A 102 21.33 15.28 7.61
C VAL A 102 22.09 15.38 8.93
N MET A 103 21.94 14.39 9.81
CA MET A 103 22.67 14.33 11.07
C MET A 103 24.19 14.21 10.85
N ASP A 104 24.60 13.44 9.84
CA ASP A 104 26.03 13.30 9.49
C ASP A 104 26.60 14.61 8.92
N LEU A 105 25.82 15.35 8.09
CA LEU A 105 26.20 16.67 7.61
C LEU A 105 26.35 17.69 8.75
N LEU A 106 25.42 17.71 9.70
CA LEU A 106 25.50 18.57 10.87
C LEU A 106 26.72 18.26 11.73
N LYS A 107 26.99 16.98 11.96
CA LYS A 107 28.16 16.54 12.71
C LYS A 107 29.46 16.95 12.01
N GLU A 108 29.56 16.74 10.69
CA GLU A 108 30.72 17.16 9.92
C GLU A 108 30.89 18.70 9.98
N TYR A 109 29.80 19.45 9.91
CA TYR A 109 29.82 20.92 10.05
C TYR A 109 30.34 21.35 11.41
N GLU A 110 29.94 20.70 12.50
CA GLU A 110 30.49 20.95 13.84
C GLU A 110 31.98 20.63 13.94
N GLU A 111 32.40 19.48 13.37
CA GLU A 111 33.82 19.10 13.33
C GLU A 111 34.69 20.12 12.55
N VAL A 112 34.19 20.61 11.43
CA VAL A 112 34.85 21.66 10.64
C VAL A 112 34.96 22.96 11.46
N ASN A 113 33.89 23.34 12.15
CA ASN A 113 33.88 24.53 13.01
C ASN A 113 34.87 24.40 14.19
N MET A 114 35.01 23.24 14.80
CA MET A 114 35.97 23.01 15.87
C MET A 114 37.44 23.16 15.37
N LYS A 115 37.71 22.71 14.14
CA LYS A 115 39.06 22.83 13.53
C LYS A 115 39.51 24.28 13.32
N PHE A 116 38.59 25.23 13.13
CA PHE A 116 38.97 26.65 13.05
C PHE A 116 39.61 27.22 14.33
N ALA A 117 39.45 26.53 15.47
CA ALA A 117 40.11 26.93 16.72
C ALA A 117 41.57 26.45 16.82
N GLU A 118 42.03 25.61 15.90
CA GLU A 118 43.38 25.09 15.88
C GLU A 118 44.31 25.98 15.01
N PRO A 119 45.60 26.10 15.36
CA PRO A 119 46.57 26.81 14.51
C PRO A 119 46.72 26.09 13.17
N MET A 120 46.51 26.79 12.06
CA MET A 120 46.60 26.20 10.72
C MET A 120 47.25 27.16 9.71
N SER A 121 47.66 26.63 8.56
CA SER A 121 48.17 27.41 7.44
C SER A 121 47.03 28.09 6.65
N ASP A 122 47.34 29.13 5.89
CA ASP A 122 46.40 29.83 5.03
C ASP A 122 45.74 28.89 4.01
N GLU A 123 46.46 27.91 3.47
CA GLU A 123 45.93 26.92 2.54
C GLU A 123 44.93 25.94 3.20
N GLU A 124 45.13 25.58 4.47
CA GLU A 124 44.24 24.76 5.25
C GLU A 124 42.97 25.52 5.61
N MET A 125 43.14 26.81 5.97
CA MET A 125 42.02 27.73 6.24
C MET A 125 41.08 27.84 5.03
N ASP A 126 41.63 28.08 3.83
CA ASP A 126 40.84 28.19 2.59
C ASP A 126 40.04 26.90 2.28
N LYS A 127 40.67 25.74 2.49
CA LYS A 127 39.99 24.45 2.33
C LYS A 127 38.86 24.25 3.31
N LEU A 128 39.04 24.59 4.59
CA LEU A 128 38.02 24.51 5.61
C LEU A 128 36.87 25.48 5.35
N MET A 129 37.15 26.71 4.92
CA MET A 129 36.12 27.70 4.56
C MET A 129 35.29 27.20 3.36
N THR A 130 35.92 26.62 2.34
CA THR A 130 35.24 26.04 1.19
C THR A 130 34.32 24.90 1.64
N ARG A 131 34.85 23.97 2.45
CA ARG A 131 34.05 22.84 2.97
C ARG A 131 32.90 23.27 3.85
N GLN A 132 33.10 24.25 4.71
CA GLN A 132 32.04 24.83 5.53
C GLN A 132 30.92 25.43 4.67
N GLY A 133 31.27 26.15 3.59
CA GLY A 133 30.32 26.70 2.64
C GLY A 133 29.49 25.59 1.97
N GLU A 134 30.15 24.54 1.46
CA GLU A 134 29.45 23.38 0.87
C GLU A 134 28.48 22.71 1.85
N LEU A 135 28.93 22.49 3.09
CA LEU A 135 28.11 21.90 4.14
C LEU A 135 26.91 22.78 4.50
N THR A 136 27.11 24.10 4.57
CA THR A 136 26.01 25.04 4.83
C THR A 136 24.93 24.95 3.75
N GLU A 137 25.32 24.95 2.46
CA GLU A 137 24.38 24.81 1.35
C GLU A 137 23.62 23.47 1.40
N LEU A 138 24.33 22.36 1.69
CA LEU A 138 23.72 21.04 1.81
C LEU A 138 22.73 20.97 2.99
N ILE A 139 23.11 21.50 4.17
CA ILE A 139 22.26 21.53 5.36
C ILE A 139 21.02 22.40 5.11
N GLU A 140 21.16 23.56 4.47
CA GLU A 140 20.03 24.41 4.09
C GLU A 140 19.10 23.71 3.10
N HIS A 141 19.65 23.06 2.07
CA HIS A 141 18.88 22.31 1.08
C HIS A 141 18.00 21.21 1.71
N HIS A 142 18.51 20.54 2.73
CA HIS A 142 17.77 19.50 3.47
C HIS A 142 16.97 20.02 4.67
N GLY A 143 16.95 21.35 4.91
CA GLY A 143 16.28 21.94 6.08
C GLY A 143 16.87 21.47 7.41
N GLY A 144 18.19 21.17 7.41
CA GLY A 144 18.87 20.50 8.53
C GLY A 144 18.94 21.36 9.80
N TRP A 145 18.90 22.68 9.70
CA TRP A 145 18.94 23.57 10.88
C TRP A 145 17.71 23.42 11.79
N GLU A 146 16.59 22.96 11.27
CA GLU A 146 15.35 22.76 12.01
C GLU A 146 15.04 21.27 12.24
N ILE A 147 16.02 20.39 12.03
CA ILE A 147 15.78 18.94 12.03
C ILE A 147 15.24 18.43 13.36
N ASP A 148 15.74 18.93 14.50
CA ASP A 148 15.27 18.52 15.81
C ASP A 148 13.79 18.89 16.03
N GLN A 149 13.36 20.08 15.59
CA GLN A 149 11.95 20.47 15.64
C GLN A 149 11.08 19.63 14.71
N LYS A 150 11.60 19.24 13.52
CA LYS A 150 10.91 18.36 12.58
C LYS A 150 10.71 16.98 13.18
N LEU A 151 11.73 16.46 13.85
CA LEU A 151 11.68 15.17 14.57
C LEU A 151 10.62 15.22 15.70
N GLU A 152 10.68 16.21 16.57
CA GLU A 152 9.72 16.39 17.68
C GLU A 152 8.28 16.49 17.15
N ARG A 153 8.02 17.34 16.18
CA ARG A 153 6.67 17.48 15.58
C ARG A 153 6.14 16.19 14.99
N ALA A 154 6.99 15.42 14.30
CA ALA A 154 6.57 14.14 13.71
C ALA A 154 6.30 13.09 14.79
N MET A 155 7.13 13.02 15.83
CA MET A 155 6.95 12.12 16.96
C MET A 155 5.68 12.45 17.75
N ASP A 156 5.42 13.72 18.02
CA ASP A 156 4.22 14.18 18.73
C ASP A 156 2.95 13.87 17.91
N ALA A 157 2.95 14.21 16.63
CA ALA A 157 1.80 14.00 15.74
C ALA A 157 1.40 12.52 15.61
N LEU A 158 2.39 11.63 15.59
CA LEU A 158 2.17 10.18 15.56
C LEU A 158 2.05 9.56 16.95
N ARG A 159 2.10 10.38 18.02
CA ARG A 159 2.06 9.93 19.42
C ARG A 159 3.06 8.80 19.67
N CYS A 160 4.30 9.01 19.20
CA CYS A 160 5.38 8.10 19.50
C CYS A 160 5.62 8.03 21.03
N PRO A 161 6.13 6.92 21.54
CA PRO A 161 6.56 6.84 22.94
C PRO A 161 7.67 7.84 23.27
N GLU A 162 7.93 8.01 24.57
CA GLU A 162 8.99 8.89 25.06
C GLU A 162 10.32 8.65 24.32
N PRO A 163 11.07 9.71 23.96
CA PRO A 163 12.28 9.62 23.16
C PRO A 163 13.34 8.65 23.71
N ASP A 164 13.46 8.57 25.04
CA ASP A 164 14.44 7.74 25.73
C ASP A 164 13.94 6.31 26.04
N ALA A 165 12.68 5.98 25.63
CA ALA A 165 12.15 4.63 25.81
C ALA A 165 12.91 3.62 24.95
N GLU A 166 13.29 2.48 25.55
CA GLU A 166 13.98 1.41 24.82
C GLU A 166 12.98 0.63 23.95
N VAL A 167 13.35 0.42 22.69
CA VAL A 167 12.51 -0.25 21.68
C VAL A 167 12.06 -1.64 22.10
N LYS A 168 12.88 -2.37 22.85
CA LYS A 168 12.56 -3.74 23.31
C LYS A 168 11.29 -3.84 24.17
N PHE A 169 10.90 -2.75 24.86
CA PHE A 169 9.74 -2.72 25.74
C PHE A 169 8.46 -2.20 25.04
N LEU A 170 8.57 -1.74 23.81
CA LEU A 170 7.45 -1.18 23.06
C LEU A 170 6.45 -2.27 22.65
N SER A 171 5.17 -1.96 22.76
CA SER A 171 4.10 -2.74 22.15
C SER A 171 4.21 -2.74 20.62
N GLY A 172 3.56 -3.70 19.94
CA GLY A 172 3.54 -3.77 18.48
C GLY A 172 3.00 -2.50 17.81
N GLY A 173 1.98 -1.86 18.43
CA GLY A 173 1.44 -0.59 17.94
C GLY A 173 2.41 0.58 18.07
N GLU A 174 3.14 0.66 19.18
CA GLU A 174 4.18 1.69 19.39
C GLU A 174 5.35 1.51 18.44
N ARG A 175 5.86 0.28 18.27
CA ARG A 175 6.90 -0.04 17.27
C ARG A 175 6.50 0.42 15.88
N ARG A 176 5.21 0.24 15.54
CA ARG A 176 4.69 0.63 14.24
C ARG A 176 4.66 2.14 14.06
N ARG A 177 4.22 2.91 15.08
CA ARG A 177 4.24 4.37 15.03
C ARG A 177 5.67 4.92 14.89
N VAL A 178 6.62 4.37 15.63
CA VAL A 178 8.05 4.73 15.53
C VAL A 178 8.61 4.42 14.14
N ALA A 179 8.30 3.25 13.58
CA ALA A 179 8.72 2.87 12.24
C ALA A 179 8.11 3.77 11.15
N LEU A 180 6.82 4.12 11.29
CA LEU A 180 6.15 5.06 10.39
C LEU A 180 6.79 6.44 10.48
N CYS A 181 7.04 6.95 11.70
CA CYS A 181 7.70 8.24 11.93
C CYS A 181 9.07 8.29 11.24
N ARG A 182 9.92 7.30 11.47
CA ARG A 182 11.22 7.16 10.80
C ARG A 182 11.10 7.19 9.29
N LEU A 183 10.16 6.43 8.73
CA LEU A 183 9.99 6.30 7.30
C LEU A 183 9.49 7.60 6.64
N LEU A 184 8.56 8.32 7.29
CA LEU A 184 8.07 9.61 6.78
C LEU A 184 9.16 10.69 6.79
N LEU A 185 10.03 10.66 7.80
CA LEU A 185 11.17 11.59 7.90
C LEU A 185 12.28 11.30 6.87
N GLN A 186 12.39 10.05 6.42
CA GLN A 186 13.32 9.66 5.36
C GLN A 186 12.94 10.22 3.98
N GLU A 187 11.68 10.58 3.77
CA GLU A 187 11.13 11.18 2.55
C GLU A 187 11.55 10.45 1.25
N PRO A 188 11.38 9.11 1.14
CA PRO A 188 11.77 8.38 -0.07
C PRO A 188 10.89 8.77 -1.27
N ASP A 189 11.43 8.68 -2.51
CA ASP A 189 10.66 8.98 -3.74
C ASP A 189 9.43 8.11 -3.91
N ILE A 190 9.50 6.86 -3.42
CA ILE A 190 8.39 5.89 -3.45
C ILE A 190 8.13 5.41 -2.03
N LEU A 191 6.95 5.74 -1.51
CA LEU A 191 6.50 5.38 -0.17
C LEU A 191 5.46 4.26 -0.25
N LEU A 192 5.81 3.10 0.30
CA LEU A 192 4.96 1.92 0.35
C LEU A 192 4.45 1.70 1.77
N LEU A 193 3.14 1.78 1.98
CA LEU A 193 2.51 1.69 3.29
C LEU A 193 1.54 0.50 3.35
N ASP A 194 1.81 -0.46 4.24
CA ASP A 194 0.93 -1.60 4.49
C ASP A 194 0.14 -1.38 5.78
N GLU A 195 -1.15 -0.99 5.67
CA GLU A 195 -2.09 -0.67 6.76
C GLU A 195 -1.59 0.45 7.71
N PRO A 196 -1.17 1.63 7.23
CA PRO A 196 -0.53 2.65 8.06
C PRO A 196 -1.45 3.25 9.13
N THR A 197 -2.76 3.22 8.93
CA THR A 197 -3.76 3.76 9.87
C THR A 197 -4.02 2.87 11.08
N ASN A 198 -3.60 1.60 11.05
CA ASN A 198 -3.77 0.69 12.18
C ASN A 198 -2.97 1.17 13.40
N HIS A 199 -3.61 1.20 14.57
CA HIS A 199 -3.07 1.65 15.85
C HIS A 199 -2.79 3.16 15.94
N LEU A 200 -3.28 3.96 14.98
CA LEU A 200 -3.32 5.41 15.07
C LEU A 200 -4.69 5.85 15.63
N ASP A 201 -4.69 6.95 16.35
CA ASP A 201 -5.92 7.65 16.71
C ASP A 201 -6.35 8.63 15.60
N ALA A 202 -7.53 9.22 15.74
CA ALA A 202 -8.10 10.07 14.71
C ALA A 202 -7.24 11.30 14.39
N GLU A 203 -6.58 11.92 15.39
CA GLU A 203 -5.72 13.07 15.18
C GLU A 203 -4.45 12.70 14.42
N SER A 204 -3.82 11.57 14.76
CA SER A 204 -2.65 11.05 14.05
C SER A 204 -3.00 10.63 12.61
N VAL A 205 -4.19 10.09 12.37
CA VAL A 205 -4.67 9.75 11.01
C VAL A 205 -4.85 11.03 10.19
N GLU A 206 -5.50 12.06 10.73
CA GLU A 206 -5.69 13.34 10.05
C GLU A 206 -4.36 14.01 9.71
N TRP A 207 -3.40 14.00 10.63
CA TRP A 207 -2.06 14.50 10.37
C TRP A 207 -1.37 13.71 9.25
N LEU A 208 -1.47 12.37 9.26
CA LEU A 208 -0.90 11.51 8.22
C LEU A 208 -1.53 11.80 6.85
N GLU A 209 -2.86 11.99 6.78
CA GLU A 209 -3.55 12.39 5.55
C GLU A 209 -3.00 13.70 4.98
N GLN A 210 -2.87 14.74 5.83
CA GLN A 210 -2.32 16.03 5.43
C GLN A 210 -0.87 15.92 4.96
N HIS A 211 -0.04 15.16 5.68
CA HIS A 211 1.35 14.91 5.32
C HIS A 211 1.46 14.21 3.96
N LEU A 212 0.69 13.14 3.73
CA LEU A 212 0.71 12.40 2.47
C LEU A 212 0.13 13.19 1.30
N HIS A 213 -0.80 14.11 1.56
CA HIS A 213 -1.33 15.00 0.53
C HIS A 213 -0.26 15.97 0.01
N GLN A 214 0.59 16.48 0.91
CA GLN A 214 1.69 17.40 0.58
C GLN A 214 2.95 16.66 0.08
N TYR A 215 3.01 15.36 0.27
CA TYR A 215 4.16 14.55 -0.11
C TYR A 215 4.42 14.61 -1.62
N SER A 216 5.63 14.98 -2.03
CA SER A 216 5.99 15.14 -3.45
C SER A 216 6.16 13.82 -4.19
N GLY A 217 6.63 12.77 -3.49
CA GLY A 217 6.87 11.44 -4.03
C GLY A 217 5.60 10.63 -4.28
N THR A 218 5.78 9.43 -4.81
CA THR A 218 4.69 8.48 -5.05
C THR A 218 4.35 7.72 -3.79
N VAL A 219 3.06 7.62 -3.48
CA VAL A 219 2.55 6.86 -2.33
C VAL A 219 1.72 5.69 -2.83
N ILE A 220 2.03 4.49 -2.36
CA ILE A 220 1.21 3.29 -2.58
C ILE A 220 0.80 2.75 -1.21
N CYS A 221 -0.47 2.83 -0.90
CA CYS A 221 -1.00 2.50 0.41
C CYS A 221 -2.02 1.38 0.34
N VAL A 222 -1.81 0.33 1.13
CA VAL A 222 -2.82 -0.71 1.41
C VAL A 222 -3.50 -0.33 2.71
N THR A 223 -4.81 -0.15 2.71
CA THR A 223 -5.59 0.06 3.94
C THR A 223 -7.06 -0.35 3.74
N HIS A 224 -7.72 -0.66 4.85
CA HIS A 224 -9.16 -0.89 4.93
C HIS A 224 -9.92 0.37 5.34
N ASP A 225 -9.22 1.45 5.65
CA ASP A 225 -9.83 2.74 5.99
C ASP A 225 -10.28 3.48 4.72
N ARG A 226 -11.60 3.52 4.55
CA ARG A 226 -12.23 4.12 3.36
C ARG A 226 -12.13 5.64 3.34
N TYR A 227 -12.21 6.26 4.51
CA TYR A 227 -12.11 7.72 4.63
C TYR A 227 -10.70 8.18 4.32
N PHE A 228 -9.71 7.48 4.85
CA PHE A 228 -8.32 7.73 4.52
C PHE A 228 -8.04 7.63 3.01
N LEU A 229 -8.55 6.56 2.34
CA LEU A 229 -8.40 6.42 0.90
C LEU A 229 -9.15 7.49 0.10
N ASP A 230 -10.27 7.96 0.61
CA ASP A 230 -11.04 9.03 -0.03
C ASP A 230 -10.31 10.37 -0.01
N ASN A 231 -9.58 10.64 1.08
CA ASN A 231 -8.84 11.88 1.28
C ASN A 231 -7.46 11.86 0.59
N VAL A 232 -6.77 10.72 0.56
CA VAL A 232 -5.36 10.64 0.11
C VAL A 232 -5.23 10.15 -1.33
N ALA A 233 -6.05 9.17 -1.76
CA ALA A 233 -5.84 8.49 -3.03
C ALA A 233 -6.39 9.28 -4.23
N GLY A 234 -5.58 9.45 -5.26
CA GLY A 234 -6.00 9.91 -6.59
C GLY A 234 -6.20 8.76 -7.59
N TRP A 235 -5.77 7.56 -7.22
CA TRP A 235 -5.93 6.32 -7.97
C TRP A 235 -6.24 5.17 -7.02
N ILE A 236 -7.10 4.27 -7.44
CA ILE A 236 -7.37 3.02 -6.74
C ILE A 236 -6.89 1.85 -7.61
N LEU A 237 -6.02 1.00 -7.05
CA LEU A 237 -5.63 -0.27 -7.63
C LEU A 237 -6.39 -1.39 -6.94
N GLU A 238 -7.37 -1.94 -7.62
CA GLU A 238 -8.13 -3.08 -7.12
C GLU A 238 -7.44 -4.39 -7.49
N LEU A 239 -7.17 -5.23 -6.47
CA LEU A 239 -6.75 -6.62 -6.68
C LEU A 239 -7.95 -7.54 -6.57
N ASP A 240 -8.49 -7.93 -7.71
CA ASP A 240 -9.62 -8.86 -7.82
C ASP A 240 -9.22 -10.11 -8.56
N ARG A 241 -9.41 -11.30 -7.95
CA ARG A 241 -9.10 -12.62 -8.53
C ARG A 241 -7.67 -12.76 -9.11
N GLY A 242 -6.74 -12.00 -8.56
CA GLY A 242 -5.34 -11.97 -8.97
C GLY A 242 -5.02 -10.95 -10.06
N GLU A 243 -6.00 -10.29 -10.62
CA GLU A 243 -5.82 -9.21 -11.59
C GLU A 243 -5.67 -7.86 -10.88
N GLY A 244 -4.85 -6.98 -11.44
CA GLY A 244 -4.69 -5.60 -10.98
C GLY A 244 -5.46 -4.65 -11.86
N ILE A 245 -6.54 -4.06 -11.36
CA ILE A 245 -7.42 -3.18 -12.12
C ILE A 245 -7.24 -1.75 -11.60
N PRO A 246 -6.64 -0.84 -12.39
CA PRO A 246 -6.49 0.56 -12.00
C PRO A 246 -7.78 1.35 -12.26
N TRP A 247 -8.14 2.21 -11.30
CA TRP A 247 -9.27 3.11 -11.37
C TRP A 247 -8.82 4.52 -11.05
N GLU A 248 -9.19 5.49 -11.88
CA GLU A 248 -8.89 6.90 -11.63
C GLU A 248 -9.88 7.48 -10.62
N GLY A 249 -9.36 8.21 -9.65
CA GLY A 249 -10.11 8.85 -8.59
C GLY A 249 -9.91 8.20 -7.21
N ASN A 250 -10.66 8.71 -6.23
CA ASN A 250 -10.63 8.25 -4.84
C ASN A 250 -11.54 7.02 -4.61
N TYR A 251 -11.68 6.61 -3.35
CA TYR A 251 -12.49 5.44 -2.99
C TYR A 251 -13.98 5.58 -3.37
N SER A 252 -14.59 6.73 -3.15
CA SER A 252 -15.99 7.01 -3.53
C SER A 252 -16.19 6.92 -5.03
N SER A 253 -15.28 7.49 -5.81
CA SER A 253 -15.27 7.40 -7.28
C SER A 253 -15.13 5.97 -7.77
N TRP A 254 -14.23 5.19 -7.16
CA TRP A 254 -14.09 3.75 -7.45
C TRP A 254 -15.39 2.99 -7.21
N LEU A 255 -16.06 3.25 -6.08
CA LEU A 255 -17.31 2.56 -5.72
C LEU A 255 -18.39 2.78 -6.77
N GLU A 256 -18.56 4.03 -7.24
CA GLU A 256 -19.51 4.36 -8.30
C GLU A 256 -19.16 3.69 -9.64
N GLN A 257 -17.88 3.75 -10.04
CA GLN A 257 -17.42 3.14 -11.28
C GLN A 257 -17.59 1.61 -11.24
N LYS A 258 -17.29 0.98 -10.10
CA LYS A 258 -17.46 -0.46 -9.90
C LYS A 258 -18.94 -0.86 -9.95
N ALA A 259 -19.84 -0.09 -9.31
CA ALA A 259 -21.26 -0.36 -9.37
C ALA A 259 -21.79 -0.32 -10.82
N LYS A 260 -21.38 0.67 -11.61
CA LYS A 260 -21.74 0.76 -13.03
C LYS A 260 -21.20 -0.42 -13.84
N ARG A 261 -19.96 -0.84 -13.59
CA ARG A 261 -19.34 -1.99 -14.26
C ARG A 261 -20.10 -3.28 -13.94
N LEU A 262 -20.40 -3.54 -12.67
CA LEU A 262 -21.16 -4.72 -12.24
C LEU A 262 -22.54 -4.77 -12.87
N GLU A 263 -23.25 -3.64 -12.93
CA GLU A 263 -24.56 -3.55 -13.62
C GLU A 263 -24.45 -3.89 -15.11
N GLN A 264 -23.40 -3.43 -15.77
CA GLN A 264 -23.13 -3.76 -17.18
C GLN A 264 -22.81 -5.24 -17.38
N GLU A 265 -21.96 -5.81 -16.52
CA GLU A 265 -21.60 -7.22 -16.53
C GLU A 265 -22.83 -8.10 -16.31
N GLU A 266 -23.70 -7.74 -15.35
CA GLU A 266 -24.95 -8.45 -15.09
C GLU A 266 -25.92 -8.39 -16.29
N LYS A 267 -26.05 -7.22 -16.91
CA LYS A 267 -26.85 -7.07 -18.16
C LYS A 267 -26.29 -7.92 -19.30
N GLN A 268 -24.97 -8.00 -19.44
CA GLN A 268 -24.31 -8.82 -20.45
C GLN A 268 -24.49 -10.31 -20.14
N ALA A 269 -24.29 -10.72 -18.87
CA ALA A 269 -24.51 -12.11 -18.44
C ALA A 269 -25.96 -12.55 -18.65
N SER A 270 -26.95 -11.70 -18.36
CA SER A 270 -28.36 -11.97 -18.62
C SER A 270 -28.65 -12.14 -20.12
N LYS A 271 -28.10 -11.27 -20.97
CA LYS A 271 -28.22 -11.41 -22.44
C LYS A 271 -27.59 -12.69 -22.94
N ARG A 272 -26.39 -13.02 -22.42
CA ARG A 272 -25.65 -14.24 -22.76
C ARG A 272 -26.45 -15.48 -22.37
N ARG A 273 -26.99 -15.50 -21.14
CA ARG A 273 -27.85 -16.60 -20.66
C ARG A 273 -29.08 -16.82 -21.55
N LYS A 274 -29.79 -15.76 -21.94
CA LYS A 274 -30.91 -15.83 -22.88
C LYS A 274 -30.49 -16.35 -24.26
N THR A 275 -29.27 -16.05 -24.69
CA THR A 275 -28.73 -16.59 -25.96
C THR A 275 -28.41 -18.06 -25.82
N LEU A 276 -27.78 -18.45 -24.71
CA LEU A 276 -27.47 -19.86 -24.41
C LEU A 276 -28.75 -20.72 -24.31
N GLU A 277 -29.78 -20.23 -23.64
CA GLU A 277 -31.11 -20.90 -23.56
C GLU A 277 -31.71 -21.11 -24.96
N ARG A 278 -31.67 -20.10 -25.83
CA ARG A 278 -32.15 -20.22 -27.23
C ARG A 278 -31.31 -21.22 -28.04
N GLU A 279 -30.00 -21.22 -27.88
CA GLU A 279 -29.13 -22.18 -28.55
C GLU A 279 -29.35 -23.60 -28.01
N LEU A 280 -29.62 -23.77 -26.70
CA LEU A 280 -29.96 -25.02 -26.08
C LEU A 280 -31.27 -25.60 -26.62
N GLU A 281 -32.32 -24.78 -26.74
CA GLU A 281 -33.57 -25.19 -27.37
C GLU A 281 -33.34 -25.64 -28.81
N TRP A 282 -32.50 -24.88 -29.56
CA TRP A 282 -32.15 -25.26 -30.91
C TRP A 282 -31.40 -26.58 -31.00
N VAL A 283 -30.46 -26.85 -30.09
CA VAL A 283 -29.71 -28.12 -30.00
C VAL A 283 -30.65 -29.27 -29.68
N ARG A 284 -31.71 -29.07 -28.88
CA ARG A 284 -32.72 -30.09 -28.51
C ARG A 284 -33.75 -30.36 -29.59
N MET A 285 -33.87 -29.51 -30.62
CA MET A 285 -34.77 -29.79 -31.74
C MET A 285 -34.41 -31.02 -32.54
N ALA A 286 -35.44 -31.72 -33.12
CA ALA A 286 -35.31 -33.00 -33.78
C ALA A 286 -34.30 -33.01 -34.95
N PRO A 287 -33.67 -34.17 -35.29
CA PRO A 287 -32.61 -34.25 -36.29
C PRO A 287 -32.94 -33.74 -37.68
N LYS A 288 -34.23 -33.85 -38.11
CA LYS A 288 -34.70 -33.36 -39.42
C LYS A 288 -34.58 -31.83 -39.61
N ALA A 289 -34.59 -31.06 -38.53
CA ALA A 289 -34.38 -29.60 -38.55
C ALA A 289 -32.87 -29.20 -38.51
N ARG A 290 -31.98 -30.17 -38.24
CA ARG A 290 -30.52 -29.94 -38.13
C ARG A 290 -29.72 -30.05 -39.42
N GLN A 291 -30.32 -30.64 -40.47
CA GLN A 291 -29.56 -31.10 -41.68
C GLN A 291 -28.81 -30.01 -42.46
N ALA A 292 -28.89 -28.74 -42.11
CA ALA A 292 -28.20 -27.67 -42.82
C ALA A 292 -27.31 -26.80 -41.96
N LYS A 293 -26.93 -27.18 -40.69
CA LYS A 293 -26.30 -26.21 -39.80
C LYS A 293 -24.96 -26.64 -39.22
N SER A 294 -24.03 -25.78 -39.49
CA SER A 294 -22.58 -25.91 -39.37
C SER A 294 -22.08 -26.39 -38.00
N LYS A 295 -21.07 -27.26 -38.04
CA LYS A 295 -20.18 -27.63 -36.91
C LYS A 295 -19.67 -26.41 -36.15
N ALA A 296 -19.62 -25.21 -36.78
CA ALA A 296 -19.23 -23.97 -36.17
C ALA A 296 -20.19 -23.48 -35.06
N ARG A 297 -21.51 -23.67 -35.23
CA ARG A 297 -22.51 -23.24 -34.23
C ARG A 297 -22.51 -24.11 -33.00
N LEU A 298 -22.28 -25.46 -33.17
CA LEU A 298 -22.07 -26.37 -32.04
C LEU A 298 -20.81 -26.01 -31.25
N LYS A 299 -19.67 -25.77 -31.96
CA LYS A 299 -18.43 -25.32 -31.31
C LYS A 299 -18.60 -23.97 -30.58
N ALA A 300 -19.41 -23.04 -31.09
CA ALA A 300 -19.70 -21.77 -30.42
C ALA A 300 -20.53 -22.00 -29.15
N TYR A 301 -21.50 -22.91 -29.18
CA TYR A 301 -22.27 -23.31 -28.00
C TYR A 301 -21.39 -23.94 -26.92
N ASP A 302 -20.54 -24.94 -27.30
CA ASP A 302 -19.63 -25.60 -26.36
C ASP A 302 -18.68 -24.59 -25.72
N ARG A 303 -18.16 -23.64 -26.49
CA ARG A 303 -17.30 -22.56 -25.96
C ARG A 303 -18.03 -21.66 -24.98
N MET A 304 -19.29 -21.28 -25.24
CA MET A 304 -20.12 -20.49 -24.33
C MET A 304 -20.43 -21.24 -23.04
N MET A 305 -20.65 -22.56 -23.11
CA MET A 305 -20.86 -23.40 -21.93
C MET A 305 -19.61 -23.52 -21.07
N ASP A 306 -18.43 -23.73 -21.66
CA ASP A 306 -17.16 -23.84 -20.94
C ASP A 306 -16.82 -22.53 -20.20
N GLU A 307 -17.10 -21.38 -20.81
CA GLU A 307 -16.90 -20.07 -20.19
C GLU A 307 -17.90 -19.83 -19.03
N ASP A 308 -19.17 -20.26 -19.14
CA ASP A 308 -20.21 -20.12 -18.10
C ASP A 308 -19.93 -21.04 -16.89
N VAL A 309 -19.33 -22.22 -17.12
CA VAL A 309 -18.88 -23.12 -16.05
C VAL A 309 -17.72 -22.49 -15.26
N LYS A 310 -16.74 -21.89 -15.93
CA LYS A 310 -15.61 -21.19 -15.27
C LYS A 310 -16.07 -20.03 -14.40
N GLU A 311 -17.07 -19.23 -14.84
CA GLU A 311 -17.62 -18.15 -14.03
C GLU A 311 -18.35 -18.64 -12.76
N LYS A 312 -19.00 -19.83 -12.82
CA LYS A 312 -19.71 -20.41 -11.67
C LYS A 312 -18.78 -21.03 -10.63
N GLU A 313 -17.70 -21.66 -11.05
CA GLU A 313 -16.71 -22.24 -10.14
C GLU A 313 -15.96 -21.19 -9.30
N GLU A 314 -15.91 -19.93 -9.75
CA GLU A 314 -15.26 -18.84 -9.05
C GLU A 314 -16.13 -18.12 -8.01
N LYS A 315 -17.46 -18.35 -7.98
CA LYS A 315 -18.35 -17.80 -6.96
C LYS A 315 -18.39 -18.71 -5.73
N LEU A 316 -17.60 -18.38 -4.73
CA LEU A 316 -17.69 -19.03 -3.42
C LEU A 316 -18.88 -18.43 -2.67
N GLU A 317 -20.04 -19.07 -2.75
CA GLU A 317 -21.18 -18.77 -1.88
C GLU A 317 -20.94 -19.41 -0.51
N ILE A 318 -20.64 -18.60 0.49
CA ILE A 318 -20.62 -19.07 1.88
C ILE A 318 -22.07 -19.14 2.35
N PHE A 319 -22.67 -20.32 2.26
CA PHE A 319 -23.97 -20.58 2.87
C PHE A 319 -23.76 -20.93 4.34
N ILE A 320 -24.19 -20.04 5.23
CA ILE A 320 -24.26 -20.32 6.67
C ILE A 320 -25.68 -20.80 6.94
N PRO A 321 -25.91 -22.11 7.17
CA PRO A 321 -27.25 -22.59 7.48
C PRO A 321 -27.71 -21.97 8.80
N ASN A 322 -28.98 -21.57 8.85
CA ASN A 322 -29.59 -21.09 10.08
C ASN A 322 -29.51 -22.21 11.13
N GLY A 323 -28.78 -21.95 12.21
CA GLY A 323 -28.76 -22.84 13.36
C GLY A 323 -30.12 -22.96 14.04
N PRO A 324 -30.33 -23.93 14.91
CA PRO A 324 -31.56 -24.05 15.69
C PRO A 324 -31.76 -22.76 16.51
N ARG A 325 -33.01 -22.31 16.62
CA ARG A 325 -33.35 -21.10 17.36
C ARG A 325 -32.98 -21.27 18.83
N LEU A 326 -32.03 -20.46 19.30
CA LEU A 326 -31.43 -20.55 20.64
C LEU A 326 -32.35 -20.04 21.79
N GLY A 327 -33.61 -19.72 21.52
CA GLY A 327 -34.53 -19.16 22.51
C GLY A 327 -34.45 -17.63 22.63
N ASN A 328 -35.20 -17.07 23.59
CA ASN A 328 -35.28 -15.62 23.76
C ASN A 328 -34.14 -15.05 24.64
N LYS A 329 -33.47 -15.88 25.43
CA LYS A 329 -32.27 -15.54 26.23
C LYS A 329 -31.16 -16.49 25.81
N VAL A 330 -30.08 -15.95 25.24
CA VAL A 330 -28.95 -16.74 24.72
C VAL A 330 -27.77 -16.68 25.67
N ILE A 331 -27.53 -15.52 26.27
CA ILE A 331 -26.51 -15.29 27.28
C ILE A 331 -27.08 -14.32 28.31
N GLU A 332 -26.99 -14.64 29.57
CA GLU A 332 -27.35 -13.80 30.71
C GLU A 332 -26.11 -13.63 31.57
N ALA A 333 -25.68 -12.40 31.80
CA ALA A 333 -24.54 -12.09 32.62
C ALA A 333 -24.97 -11.20 33.78
N GLU A 334 -24.87 -11.72 35.02
CA GLU A 334 -25.20 -11.00 36.24
C GLU A 334 -23.92 -10.82 37.07
N HIS A 335 -23.74 -9.61 37.60
CA HIS A 335 -22.64 -9.30 38.52
C HIS A 335 -21.23 -9.62 37.96
N VAL A 336 -21.01 -9.49 36.66
CA VAL A 336 -19.71 -9.73 36.04
C VAL A 336 -18.78 -8.53 36.31
N ALA A 337 -17.66 -8.78 36.95
CA ALA A 337 -16.63 -7.78 37.17
C ALA A 337 -15.26 -8.35 36.78
N LYS A 338 -14.39 -7.49 36.22
CA LYS A 338 -12.99 -7.79 35.92
C LYS A 338 -12.11 -6.76 36.60
N ALA A 339 -11.09 -7.23 37.33
CA ALA A 339 -10.11 -6.35 37.95
C ALA A 339 -8.75 -6.44 37.22
N PHE A 340 -8.09 -5.30 37.09
CA PHE A 340 -6.70 -5.17 36.63
C PHE A 340 -5.93 -4.44 37.76
N GLY A 341 -5.24 -5.18 38.61
CA GLY A 341 -4.70 -4.66 39.87
C GLY A 341 -5.82 -4.09 40.74
N ASP A 342 -5.71 -2.85 41.18
CA ASP A 342 -6.69 -2.17 42.03
C ASP A 342 -7.88 -1.58 41.31
N LYS A 343 -7.91 -1.63 39.96
CA LYS A 343 -8.98 -1.08 39.12
C LYS A 343 -9.99 -2.16 38.75
N VAL A 344 -11.21 -2.04 39.29
CA VAL A 344 -12.36 -2.90 38.96
C VAL A 344 -13.16 -2.20 37.84
N LEU A 345 -13.51 -2.96 36.78
CA LEU A 345 -14.37 -2.55 35.65
C LEU A 345 -15.73 -3.21 35.82
#